data_d94204894289742909eb2a6db205ee6b
#
_entry.id   d94204894289742909eb2a6db205ee6b
#
_cell.length_a   1.000
_cell.length_b   1.000
_cell.length_c   1.000
_cell.angle_alpha   90.00
_cell.angle_beta   90.00
_cell.angle_gamma   90.00
#
_symmetry.space_group_name_H-M   'P 1'
#
loop_
_entity.id
_entity.type
_entity.pdbx_description
1 polymer ?
#
loop_
_entity_poly.entity_id
_entity_poly.type
_entity_poly.pdbx_seq_one_letter_code
_entity_poly.pdbx_strand_id
1 'polypeptide(L)'
;RPFNKNRFHFTFRWYWDYAGGLMADWGVHLLDYALFGMNQYVPKSVMSTGGKYAFPDDAMETPDTMMAVYDFGDFGLLWDHTIGIYGANFGKRGHGVAFVGEWGTLVVDRNGWEVIPETNSNSAKNGYEGVPLQKGTGKGLELHVQNFLECIKTREKPNCDIEIGAHIARFAHLGNISYRLGRKVFWDHEKQEFIDDAEANEMVKAHYRAPWKLPNV
;
A
#
# COMPACT_ATOMS: atom_id res chain seq x y z
N ARG A 1 -25.39 -2.84 11.23
CA ARG A 1 -25.22 -4.23 11.70
C ARG A 1 -25.35 -4.28 13.23
N PRO A 2 -25.80 -5.41 13.84
CA PRO A 2 -25.78 -5.60 15.28
C PRO A 2 -24.34 -5.53 15.82
N PHE A 3 -24.22 -5.13 17.10
CA PHE A 3 -22.92 -5.14 17.77
C PHE A 3 -22.34 -6.56 17.79
N ASN A 4 -21.06 -6.64 17.48
CA ASN A 4 -20.28 -7.88 17.56
C ASN A 4 -18.88 -7.55 18.07
N LYS A 5 -18.47 -8.14 19.18
CA LYS A 5 -17.17 -7.91 19.81
C LYS A 5 -15.99 -8.24 18.88
N ASN A 6 -16.18 -9.13 17.91
CA ASN A 6 -15.17 -9.47 16.93
C ASN A 6 -14.94 -8.38 15.86
N ARG A 7 -15.79 -7.35 15.83
CA ARG A 7 -15.65 -6.16 14.97
C ARG A 7 -15.21 -4.93 15.74
N PHE A 8 -14.58 -5.11 16.89
CA PHE A 8 -14.23 -4.03 17.80
C PHE A 8 -12.73 -3.97 18.07
N HIS A 9 -12.23 -2.80 18.50
CA HIS A 9 -10.80 -2.52 18.70
C HIS A 9 -9.97 -2.90 17.48
N PHE A 10 -8.92 -3.68 17.69
CA PHE A 10 -7.94 -4.06 16.67
C PHE A 10 -8.57 -4.78 15.46
N THR A 11 -9.58 -5.60 15.67
CA THR A 11 -10.14 -6.49 14.64
C THR A 11 -11.09 -5.81 13.67
N PHE A 12 -11.54 -4.57 13.90
CA PHE A 12 -12.42 -3.83 12.98
C PHE A 12 -11.85 -3.75 11.56
N ARG A 13 -10.53 -3.74 11.42
CA ARG A 13 -9.82 -3.60 10.15
C ARG A 13 -10.05 -4.75 9.16
N TRP A 14 -10.54 -5.87 9.63
CA TRP A 14 -10.81 -7.06 8.83
C TRP A 14 -12.22 -7.11 8.25
N TYR A 15 -12.99 -6.04 8.37
CA TYR A 15 -14.38 -5.97 7.91
C TYR A 15 -14.57 -4.80 6.96
N TRP A 16 -15.13 -5.07 5.77
CA TRP A 16 -15.30 -4.08 4.70
C TRP A 16 -16.12 -2.85 5.10
N ASP A 17 -17.06 -2.98 6.03
CA ASP A 17 -17.88 -1.85 6.52
C ASP A 17 -17.05 -0.84 7.34
N TYR A 18 -15.86 -1.21 7.82
CA TYR A 18 -15.10 -0.39 8.75
C TYR A 18 -13.69 -0.04 8.24
N ALA A 19 -13.12 -0.90 7.43
CA ALA A 19 -11.78 -0.69 6.90
C ALA A 19 -11.51 -1.56 5.65
N GLY A 20 -10.28 -1.59 5.17
CA GLY A 20 -9.88 -2.26 3.93
C GLY A 20 -8.85 -3.39 4.10
N GLY A 21 -8.84 -4.07 5.26
CA GLY A 21 -7.90 -5.15 5.53
C GLY A 21 -6.44 -4.71 5.54
N LEU A 22 -5.52 -5.66 5.39
CA LEU A 22 -4.08 -5.39 5.44
C LEU A 22 -3.63 -4.48 4.30
N MET A 23 -4.28 -4.53 3.14
CA MET A 23 -4.02 -3.65 2.00
C MET A 23 -4.18 -2.16 2.38
N ALA A 24 -5.20 -1.80 3.15
CA ALA A 24 -5.42 -0.42 3.58
C ALA A 24 -4.80 -0.10 4.95
N ASP A 25 -4.36 -1.09 5.70
CA ASP A 25 -3.66 -0.93 6.98
C ASP A 25 -2.14 -0.82 6.75
N TRP A 26 -1.45 -1.93 6.46
CA TRP A 26 -0.02 -1.93 6.17
C TRP A 26 0.32 -1.40 4.76
N GLY A 27 -0.60 -1.57 3.81
CA GLY A 27 -0.40 -1.11 2.45
C GLY A 27 -0.14 0.39 2.37
N VAL A 28 -0.86 1.21 3.11
CA VAL A 28 -0.64 2.67 3.12
C VAL A 28 0.76 3.06 3.61
N HIS A 29 1.43 2.24 4.42
CA HIS A 29 2.82 2.48 4.83
C HIS A 29 3.84 2.09 3.77
N LEU A 30 3.68 0.89 3.18
CA LEU A 30 4.70 0.34 2.28
C LEU A 30 4.52 0.82 0.84
N LEU A 31 3.28 0.98 0.39
CA LEU A 31 3.00 1.59 -0.92
C LEU A 31 3.47 3.04 -0.97
N ASP A 32 3.38 3.78 0.15
CA ASP A 32 3.92 5.13 0.25
C ASP A 32 5.43 5.17 -0.06
N TYR A 33 6.22 4.27 0.53
CA TYR A 33 7.64 4.14 0.21
C TYR A 33 7.89 3.87 -1.28
N ALA A 34 7.10 2.96 -1.87
CA ALA A 34 7.24 2.60 -3.26
C ALA A 34 6.91 3.76 -4.20
N LEU A 35 5.76 4.42 -3.98
CA LEU A 35 5.30 5.54 -4.81
C LEU A 35 6.19 6.77 -4.65
N PHE A 36 6.65 7.05 -3.42
CA PHE A 36 7.63 8.11 -3.15
C PHE A 36 8.95 7.85 -3.88
N GLY A 37 9.49 6.61 -3.80
CA GLY A 37 10.75 6.24 -4.44
C GLY A 37 10.69 6.29 -5.97
N MET A 38 9.54 5.94 -6.56
CA MET A 38 9.30 6.01 -8.01
C MET A 38 8.85 7.39 -8.47
N ASN A 39 8.47 8.28 -7.54
CA ASN A 39 7.86 9.60 -7.84
C ASN A 39 6.68 9.50 -8.81
N GLN A 40 5.88 8.44 -8.68
CA GLN A 40 4.68 8.20 -9.48
C GLN A 40 3.56 7.67 -8.59
N TYR A 41 2.36 8.24 -8.74
CA TYR A 41 1.22 7.99 -7.85
C TYR A 41 -0.03 7.48 -8.57
N VAL A 42 -0.02 7.42 -9.89
CA VAL A 42 -1.20 7.10 -10.72
C VAL A 42 -0.94 5.89 -11.58
N PRO A 43 -1.48 4.71 -11.22
CA PRO A 43 -1.39 3.53 -12.06
C PRO A 43 -2.39 3.62 -13.22
N LYS A 44 -2.05 3.03 -14.36
CA LYS A 44 -2.96 2.86 -15.50
C LYS A 44 -4.03 1.81 -15.20
N SER A 45 -3.66 0.78 -14.47
CA SER A 45 -4.56 -0.31 -14.12
C SER A 45 -4.07 -1.09 -12.91
N VAL A 46 -4.98 -1.83 -12.29
CA VAL A 46 -4.67 -2.77 -11.21
C VAL A 46 -5.42 -4.08 -11.40
N MET A 47 -4.75 -5.19 -11.06
CA MET A 47 -5.34 -6.54 -11.00
C MET A 47 -4.94 -7.17 -9.67
N SER A 48 -5.94 -7.68 -8.94
CA SER A 48 -5.71 -8.28 -7.63
C SER A 48 -6.31 -9.68 -7.54
N THR A 49 -5.66 -10.54 -6.76
CA THR A 49 -6.13 -11.88 -6.41
C THR A 49 -5.76 -12.20 -4.97
N GLY A 50 -6.49 -13.12 -4.35
CA GLY A 50 -6.25 -13.51 -2.97
C GLY A 50 -7.39 -14.30 -2.37
N GLY A 51 -7.35 -14.48 -1.05
CA GLY A 51 -8.38 -15.22 -0.32
C GLY A 51 -8.08 -15.36 1.15
N LYS A 52 -8.89 -16.13 1.84
CA LYS A 52 -8.65 -16.60 3.20
C LYS A 52 -8.03 -17.98 3.15
N TYR A 53 -6.72 -18.04 2.96
CA TYR A 53 -5.98 -19.28 2.79
C TYR A 53 -5.37 -19.79 4.10
N ALA A 54 -4.92 -18.88 4.95
CA ALA A 54 -4.36 -19.20 6.24
C ALA A 54 -5.43 -19.40 7.33
N PHE A 55 -6.50 -18.61 7.28
CA PHE A 55 -7.58 -18.61 8.27
C PHE A 55 -8.96 -18.74 7.61
N PRO A 56 -9.27 -19.87 6.93
CA PRO A 56 -10.49 -20.04 6.15
C PRO A 56 -11.77 -19.91 6.99
N ASP A 57 -11.72 -20.34 8.26
CA ASP A 57 -12.87 -20.34 9.18
C ASP A 57 -12.98 -19.07 10.04
N ASP A 58 -12.03 -18.13 9.93
CA ASP A 58 -12.12 -16.86 10.65
C ASP A 58 -13.28 -16.00 10.14
N ALA A 59 -13.86 -15.19 11.03
CA ALA A 59 -14.97 -14.30 10.71
C ALA A 59 -14.58 -13.06 9.89
N MET A 60 -13.29 -12.86 9.60
CA MET A 60 -12.79 -11.76 8.77
C MET A 60 -13.41 -11.80 7.36
N GLU A 61 -13.67 -10.62 6.80
CA GLU A 61 -14.23 -10.46 5.46
C GLU A 61 -13.13 -10.14 4.42
N THR A 62 -12.04 -9.51 4.85
CA THR A 62 -10.90 -9.19 3.99
C THR A 62 -9.98 -10.40 3.82
N PRO A 63 -9.23 -10.50 2.72
CA PRO A 63 -8.31 -11.62 2.52
C PRO A 63 -7.16 -11.59 3.53
N ASP A 64 -6.74 -12.75 4.00
CA ASP A 64 -5.50 -12.93 4.77
C ASP A 64 -4.26 -13.02 3.88
N THR A 65 -4.48 -13.35 2.61
CA THR A 65 -3.44 -13.46 1.59
C THR A 65 -3.93 -12.77 0.32
N MET A 66 -3.17 -11.79 -0.18
CA MET A 66 -3.54 -11.04 -1.36
C MET A 66 -2.32 -10.56 -2.12
N MET A 67 -2.39 -10.63 -3.43
CA MET A 67 -1.46 -10.03 -4.37
C MET A 67 -2.20 -9.02 -5.25
N ALA A 68 -1.58 -7.85 -5.47
CA ALA A 68 -2.09 -6.85 -6.40
C ALA A 68 -0.95 -6.33 -7.29
N VAL A 69 -1.18 -6.33 -8.58
CA VAL A 69 -0.25 -5.81 -9.59
C VAL A 69 -0.81 -4.51 -10.14
N TYR A 70 -0.05 -3.44 -9.99
CA TYR A 70 -0.33 -2.12 -10.53
C TYR A 70 0.58 -1.86 -11.72
N ASP A 71 -0.01 -1.48 -12.84
CA ASP A 71 0.68 -1.18 -14.09
C ASP A 71 0.80 0.34 -14.26
N PHE A 72 2.03 0.84 -14.29
CA PHE A 72 2.33 2.26 -14.56
C PHE A 72 2.74 2.49 -16.02
N GLY A 73 2.97 1.41 -16.78
CA GLY A 73 3.35 1.43 -18.19
C GLY A 73 4.86 1.32 -18.42
N ASP A 74 5.66 1.97 -17.62
CA ASP A 74 7.13 1.92 -17.62
C ASP A 74 7.70 1.03 -16.51
N PHE A 75 6.90 0.74 -15.48
CA PHE A 75 7.20 -0.26 -14.46
C PHE A 75 5.92 -0.90 -13.93
N GLY A 76 6.06 -2.03 -13.23
CA GLY A 76 5.01 -2.68 -12.47
C GLY A 76 5.30 -2.62 -10.98
N LEU A 77 4.26 -2.38 -10.16
CA LEU A 77 4.35 -2.48 -8.72
C LEU A 77 3.56 -3.70 -8.24
N LEU A 78 4.21 -4.59 -7.49
CA LEU A 78 3.57 -5.74 -6.87
C LEU A 78 3.40 -5.47 -5.38
N TRP A 79 2.18 -5.52 -4.91
CA TRP A 79 1.84 -5.68 -3.50
C TRP A 79 1.62 -7.15 -3.20
N ASP A 80 2.23 -7.64 -2.14
CA ASP A 80 2.03 -9.00 -1.64
C ASP A 80 1.89 -8.98 -0.12
N HIS A 81 0.85 -9.61 0.41
CA HIS A 81 0.73 -9.85 1.83
C HIS A 81 0.19 -11.24 2.16
N THR A 82 0.69 -11.79 3.26
CA THR A 82 0.22 -13.04 3.85
C THR A 82 0.26 -12.94 5.37
N ILE A 83 -0.90 -12.88 6.02
CA ILE A 83 -0.99 -12.74 7.50
C ILE A 83 -0.55 -14.02 8.20
N GLY A 84 -0.74 -15.18 7.57
CA GLY A 84 -0.49 -16.50 8.16
C GLY A 84 0.97 -16.89 8.30
N ILE A 85 1.90 -16.13 7.70
CA ILE A 85 3.34 -16.42 7.80
C ILE A 85 4.12 -15.14 8.10
N TYR A 86 5.24 -15.31 8.79
CA TYR A 86 6.22 -14.25 8.93
C TYR A 86 7.16 -14.30 7.72
N GLY A 87 7.08 -13.30 6.85
CA GLY A 87 7.78 -13.26 5.56
C GLY A 87 9.28 -13.53 5.66
N ALA A 88 9.83 -14.08 4.60
CA ALA A 88 11.24 -14.45 4.52
C ALA A 88 11.92 -13.90 3.26
N ASN A 89 11.32 -12.96 2.57
CA ASN A 89 11.85 -12.39 1.34
C ASN A 89 13.02 -11.41 1.63
N PHE A 90 13.92 -11.26 0.68
CA PHE A 90 15.01 -10.28 0.71
C PHE A 90 15.74 -10.18 2.07
N GLY A 91 16.41 -11.25 2.48
CA GLY A 91 17.22 -11.23 3.71
C GLY A 91 16.43 -11.46 5.00
N LYS A 92 15.34 -12.21 4.94
CA LYS A 92 14.47 -12.57 6.07
C LYS A 92 13.73 -11.36 6.67
N ARG A 93 13.38 -10.38 5.85
CA ARG A 93 12.57 -9.22 6.27
C ARG A 93 11.11 -9.62 6.31
N GLY A 94 10.43 -9.34 7.42
CA GLY A 94 8.98 -9.59 7.56
C GLY A 94 8.12 -8.60 6.79
N HIS A 95 8.69 -7.48 6.37
CA HIS A 95 8.05 -6.44 5.55
C HIS A 95 9.12 -5.52 4.96
N GLY A 96 8.76 -4.79 3.92
CA GLY A 96 9.65 -3.83 3.27
C GLY A 96 9.23 -3.55 1.84
N VAL A 97 10.04 -2.77 1.15
CA VAL A 97 9.90 -2.47 -0.26
C VAL A 97 11.18 -2.84 -0.99
N ALA A 98 11.05 -3.45 -2.16
CA ALA A 98 12.18 -3.76 -3.04
C ALA A 98 12.00 -3.03 -4.37
N PHE A 99 13.02 -2.26 -4.78
CA PHE A 99 13.12 -1.66 -6.10
C PHE A 99 14.07 -2.49 -6.93
N VAL A 100 13.51 -3.27 -7.85
CA VAL A 100 14.25 -4.21 -8.69
C VAL A 100 14.71 -3.50 -9.95
N GLY A 101 16.00 -3.38 -10.13
CA GLY A 101 16.63 -2.75 -11.27
C GLY A 101 17.64 -3.66 -11.97
N GLU A 102 18.13 -3.20 -13.10
CA GLU A 102 19.08 -3.96 -13.93
C GLU A 102 20.40 -4.31 -13.20
N TRP A 103 20.84 -3.45 -12.28
CA TRP A 103 22.17 -3.58 -11.63
C TRP A 103 22.08 -4.19 -10.24
N GLY A 104 20.88 -4.24 -9.68
CA GLY A 104 20.65 -4.78 -8.37
C GLY A 104 19.28 -4.38 -7.83
N THR A 105 18.99 -4.84 -6.62
CA THR A 105 17.74 -4.58 -5.90
C THR A 105 18.02 -3.73 -4.68
N LEU A 106 17.46 -2.51 -4.65
CA LEU A 106 17.38 -1.70 -3.43
C LEU A 106 16.27 -2.25 -2.54
N VAL A 107 16.62 -2.71 -1.35
CA VAL A 107 15.65 -3.16 -0.33
C VAL A 107 15.64 -2.17 0.81
N VAL A 108 14.45 -1.72 1.22
CA VAL A 108 14.27 -0.75 2.30
C VAL A 108 13.17 -1.19 3.25
N ASP A 109 13.41 -1.06 4.55
CA ASP A 109 12.45 -1.22 5.62
C ASP A 109 12.70 -0.20 6.75
N ARG A 110 12.02 -0.33 7.89
CA ARG A 110 12.21 0.57 9.04
C ARG A 110 13.58 0.44 9.71
N ASN A 111 14.32 -0.65 9.45
CA ASN A 111 15.65 -0.87 10.04
C ASN A 111 16.75 -0.22 9.20
N GLY A 112 16.48 0.06 7.94
CA GLY A 112 17.45 0.64 7.01
C GLY A 112 17.27 0.16 5.57
N TRP A 113 18.34 0.29 4.80
CA TRP A 113 18.33 -0.09 3.39
C TRP A 113 19.65 -0.72 2.97
N GLU A 114 19.60 -1.51 1.92
CA GLU A 114 20.77 -2.11 1.27
C GLU A 114 20.54 -2.25 -0.22
N VAL A 115 21.60 -2.39 -0.99
CA VAL A 115 21.51 -2.76 -2.40
C VAL A 115 22.17 -4.12 -2.63
N ILE A 116 21.35 -5.09 -2.99
CA ILE A 116 21.77 -6.44 -3.34
C ILE A 116 22.14 -6.42 -4.82
N PRO A 117 23.41 -6.69 -5.20
CA PRO A 117 23.81 -6.62 -6.61
C PRO A 117 23.20 -7.77 -7.41
N GLU A 118 22.92 -7.52 -8.69
CA GLU A 118 22.57 -8.57 -9.64
C GLU A 118 23.83 -9.38 -10.01
N THR A 119 23.78 -10.70 -9.86
CA THR A 119 24.95 -11.57 -10.02
C THR A 119 25.00 -12.33 -11.34
N ASN A 120 23.88 -12.38 -12.08
CA ASN A 120 23.77 -13.21 -13.30
C ASN A 120 23.48 -12.41 -14.58
N SER A 121 23.56 -11.09 -14.53
CA SER A 121 23.29 -10.22 -15.68
C SER A 121 24.57 -9.68 -16.31
N ASN A 122 24.41 -8.96 -17.42
CA ASN A 122 25.51 -8.17 -17.98
C ASN A 122 26.01 -7.09 -17.00
N SER A 123 25.18 -6.65 -16.08
CA SER A 123 25.52 -5.69 -15.03
C SER A 123 26.52 -6.25 -14.02
N ALA A 124 26.46 -7.54 -13.71
CA ALA A 124 27.46 -8.22 -12.87
C ALA A 124 28.87 -8.15 -13.48
N LYS A 125 28.98 -8.11 -14.82
CA LYS A 125 30.25 -7.96 -15.53
C LYS A 125 30.87 -6.57 -15.36
N ASN A 126 30.09 -5.57 -14.93
CA ASN A 126 30.55 -4.21 -14.66
C ASN A 126 31.15 -4.04 -13.24
N GLY A 127 31.22 -5.11 -12.45
CA GLY A 127 31.85 -5.11 -11.12
C GLY A 127 31.08 -4.33 -10.07
N TYR A 128 29.74 -4.15 -10.22
CA TYR A 128 28.95 -3.50 -9.18
C TYR A 128 28.80 -4.41 -7.95
N GLU A 129 29.35 -3.97 -6.82
CA GLU A 129 29.39 -4.76 -5.58
C GLU A 129 28.17 -4.59 -4.67
N GLY A 130 27.25 -3.67 -5.02
CA GLY A 130 26.11 -3.34 -4.18
C GLY A 130 26.47 -2.42 -3.02
N VAL A 131 25.52 -2.27 -2.08
CA VAL A 131 25.72 -1.47 -0.87
C VAL A 131 25.27 -2.30 0.34
N PRO A 132 26.16 -2.52 1.33
CA PRO A 132 25.79 -3.26 2.53
C PRO A 132 24.76 -2.47 3.35
N LEU A 133 24.06 -3.16 4.28
CA LEU A 133 23.00 -2.57 5.09
C LEU A 133 23.40 -1.27 5.76
N GLN A 134 22.72 -0.22 5.39
CA GLN A 134 22.77 1.11 6.00
C GLN A 134 21.63 1.19 7.01
N LYS A 135 21.97 1.24 8.30
CA LYS A 135 20.98 1.27 9.37
C LYS A 135 20.24 2.61 9.41
N GLY A 136 18.92 2.53 9.57
CA GLY A 136 18.08 3.69 9.84
C GLY A 136 18.35 4.30 11.23
N THR A 137 18.00 5.55 11.41
CA THR A 137 18.19 6.28 12.69
C THR A 137 17.24 5.82 13.79
N GLY A 138 16.15 5.15 13.45
CA GLY A 138 15.06 4.80 14.36
C GLY A 138 14.17 5.97 14.79
N LYS A 139 14.48 7.21 14.35
CA LYS A 139 13.81 8.44 14.78
C LYS A 139 12.68 8.92 13.84
N GLY A 140 12.23 8.09 12.91
CA GLY A 140 11.26 8.50 11.88
C GLY A 140 9.96 9.08 12.45
N LEU A 141 9.37 8.43 13.45
CA LEU A 141 8.14 8.94 14.09
C LEU A 141 8.36 10.28 14.80
N GLU A 142 9.45 10.40 15.53
CA GLU A 142 9.80 11.63 16.25
C GLU A 142 9.97 12.82 15.29
N LEU A 143 10.75 12.63 14.23
CA LEU A 143 10.96 13.64 13.19
C LEU A 143 9.67 14.01 12.46
N HIS A 144 8.82 13.04 12.20
CA HIS A 144 7.52 13.28 11.57
C HIS A 144 6.59 14.12 12.45
N VAL A 145 6.51 13.80 13.75
CA VAL A 145 5.72 14.58 14.71
C VAL A 145 6.29 16.00 14.86
N GLN A 146 7.62 16.16 14.91
CA GLN A 146 8.26 17.47 14.94
C GLN A 146 7.91 18.31 13.72
N ASN A 147 7.99 17.74 12.51
CA ASN A 147 7.60 18.42 11.28
C ASN A 147 6.14 18.88 11.33
N PHE A 148 5.22 18.01 11.77
CA PHE A 148 3.81 18.37 11.87
C PHE A 148 3.58 19.54 12.85
N LEU A 149 4.20 19.50 14.05
CA LEU A 149 4.07 20.55 15.04
C LEU A 149 4.66 21.88 14.57
N GLU A 150 5.76 21.84 13.82
CA GLU A 150 6.36 23.04 13.22
C GLU A 150 5.43 23.62 12.14
N CYS A 151 4.88 22.80 11.26
CA CYS A 151 3.94 23.26 10.23
C CYS A 151 2.66 23.88 10.82
N ILE A 152 2.21 23.45 12.02
CA ILE A 152 1.10 24.12 12.72
C ILE A 152 1.46 25.59 13.05
N LYS A 153 2.71 25.86 13.45
CA LYS A 153 3.17 27.19 13.81
C LYS A 153 3.48 28.05 12.60
N THR A 154 4.21 27.50 11.63
CA THR A 154 4.68 28.25 10.45
C THR A 154 3.65 28.34 9.33
N ARG A 155 2.65 27.46 9.32
CA ARG A 155 1.69 27.27 8.23
C ARG A 155 2.31 26.75 6.93
N GLU A 156 3.51 26.23 7.00
CA GLU A 156 4.13 25.53 5.88
C GLU A 156 3.48 24.18 5.63
N LYS A 157 3.63 23.67 4.41
CA LYS A 157 3.12 22.35 4.00
C LYS A 157 3.94 21.25 4.70
N PRO A 158 3.30 20.29 5.41
CA PRO A 158 4.02 19.19 6.03
C PRO A 158 4.61 18.22 4.99
N ASN A 159 5.66 17.51 5.38
CA ASN A 159 6.32 16.52 4.50
C ASN A 159 5.36 15.46 3.96
N CYS A 160 4.38 15.06 4.76
CA CYS A 160 3.27 14.20 4.32
C CYS A 160 1.97 14.99 4.46
N ASP A 161 1.63 15.76 3.43
CA ASP A 161 0.39 16.51 3.41
C ASP A 161 -0.84 15.63 3.12
N ILE A 162 -2.02 16.24 3.23
CA ILE A 162 -3.28 15.50 3.05
C ILE A 162 -3.45 14.95 1.62
N GLU A 163 -2.88 15.60 0.61
CA GLU A 163 -2.96 15.12 -0.77
C GLU A 163 -2.16 13.84 -0.95
N ILE A 164 -0.93 13.79 -0.41
CA ILE A 164 -0.13 12.56 -0.39
C ILE A 164 -0.88 11.45 0.34
N GLY A 165 -1.36 11.72 1.56
CA GLY A 165 -2.12 10.75 2.33
C GLY A 165 -3.37 10.23 1.63
N ALA A 166 -4.12 11.12 0.98
CA ALA A 166 -5.31 10.77 0.20
C ALA A 166 -4.96 9.92 -1.03
N HIS A 167 -3.86 10.24 -1.73
CA HIS A 167 -3.38 9.44 -2.86
C HIS A 167 -3.03 8.01 -2.46
N ILE A 168 -2.27 7.84 -1.37
CA ILE A 168 -1.87 6.53 -0.87
C ILE A 168 -3.08 5.70 -0.44
N ALA A 169 -4.01 6.29 0.31
CA ALA A 169 -5.23 5.62 0.73
C ALA A 169 -6.07 5.15 -0.48
N ARG A 170 -6.25 6.03 -1.46
CA ARG A 170 -6.95 5.69 -2.71
C ARG A 170 -6.24 4.56 -3.45
N PHE A 171 -4.92 4.64 -3.59
CA PHE A 171 -4.11 3.61 -4.26
C PHE A 171 -4.34 2.22 -3.64
N ALA A 172 -4.31 2.11 -2.32
CA ALA A 172 -4.61 0.88 -1.62
C ALA A 172 -6.05 0.39 -1.90
N HIS A 173 -7.03 1.30 -1.95
CA HIS A 173 -8.42 0.93 -2.24
C HIS A 173 -8.64 0.50 -3.69
N LEU A 174 -7.89 1.01 -4.68
CA LEU A 174 -7.94 0.48 -6.06
C LEU A 174 -7.64 -1.02 -6.09
N GLY A 175 -6.63 -1.47 -5.34
CA GLY A 175 -6.33 -2.88 -5.17
C GLY A 175 -7.46 -3.68 -4.52
N ASN A 176 -8.05 -3.14 -3.46
CA ASN A 176 -9.20 -3.77 -2.79
C ASN A 176 -10.43 -3.89 -3.71
N ILE A 177 -10.71 -2.86 -4.51
CA ILE A 177 -11.83 -2.89 -5.46
C ILE A 177 -11.59 -3.92 -6.55
N SER A 178 -10.39 -3.97 -7.15
CA SER A 178 -10.03 -5.01 -8.11
C SER A 178 -10.18 -6.42 -7.54
N TYR A 179 -9.73 -6.64 -6.29
CA TYR A 179 -9.91 -7.91 -5.59
C TYR A 179 -11.38 -8.30 -5.43
N ARG A 180 -12.23 -7.39 -4.97
CA ARG A 180 -13.66 -7.63 -4.74
C ARG A 180 -14.42 -7.89 -6.03
N LEU A 181 -14.01 -7.29 -7.14
CA LEU A 181 -14.58 -7.49 -8.47
C LEU A 181 -14.01 -8.73 -9.18
N GLY A 182 -12.86 -9.24 -8.75
CA GLY A 182 -12.19 -10.39 -9.36
C GLY A 182 -11.67 -10.11 -10.78
N ARG A 183 -11.40 -8.86 -11.13
CA ARG A 183 -10.97 -8.47 -12.48
C ARG A 183 -10.04 -7.27 -12.48
N LYS A 184 -9.30 -7.11 -13.58
CA LYS A 184 -8.50 -5.93 -13.87
C LYS A 184 -9.41 -4.71 -14.01
N VAL A 185 -9.01 -3.59 -13.38
CA VAL A 185 -9.72 -2.32 -13.47
C VAL A 185 -8.77 -1.21 -13.92
N PHE A 186 -9.30 -0.17 -14.56
CA PHE A 186 -8.56 0.96 -15.11
C PHE A 186 -9.03 2.24 -14.42
N TRP A 187 -8.08 3.08 -13.99
CA TRP A 187 -8.37 4.29 -13.22
C TRP A 187 -8.08 5.57 -14.00
N ASP A 188 -9.05 6.48 -14.05
CA ASP A 188 -8.88 7.84 -14.53
C ASP A 188 -8.63 8.75 -13.31
N HIS A 189 -7.39 9.19 -13.17
CA HIS A 189 -7.00 10.00 -12.02
C HIS A 189 -7.61 11.41 -12.05
N GLU A 190 -7.79 12.00 -13.24
CA GLU A 190 -8.33 13.35 -13.38
C GLU A 190 -9.82 13.39 -13.01
N LYS A 191 -10.56 12.40 -13.46
CA LYS A 191 -11.98 12.28 -13.16
C LYS A 191 -12.28 11.62 -11.81
N GLN A 192 -11.28 10.99 -11.18
CA GLN A 192 -11.44 10.24 -9.93
C GLN A 192 -12.47 9.09 -10.03
N GLU A 193 -12.43 8.37 -11.16
CA GLU A 193 -13.35 7.27 -11.48
C GLU A 193 -12.67 6.14 -12.22
N PHE A 194 -13.27 4.96 -12.19
CA PHE A 194 -12.88 3.84 -13.03
C PHE A 194 -13.41 4.04 -14.45
N ILE A 195 -12.57 3.79 -15.45
CA ILE A 195 -12.88 3.98 -16.87
C ILE A 195 -13.88 2.90 -17.30
N ASP A 196 -15.03 3.36 -17.81
CA ASP A 196 -16.11 2.53 -18.35
C ASP A 196 -16.57 1.38 -17.41
N ASP A 197 -16.53 1.62 -16.08
CA ASP A 197 -16.80 0.62 -15.07
C ASP A 197 -17.74 1.13 -13.97
N ALA A 198 -19.04 1.06 -14.22
CA ALA A 198 -20.07 1.54 -13.29
C ALA A 198 -20.08 0.75 -11.97
N GLU A 199 -19.81 -0.57 -12.00
CA GLU A 199 -19.77 -1.40 -10.80
C GLU A 199 -18.59 -1.02 -9.89
N ALA A 200 -17.41 -0.79 -10.47
CA ALA A 200 -16.26 -0.32 -9.74
C ALA A 200 -16.50 1.09 -9.15
N ASN A 201 -17.16 1.96 -9.90
CA ASN A 201 -17.47 3.33 -9.49
C ASN A 201 -18.46 3.40 -8.32
N GLU A 202 -19.39 2.45 -8.20
CA GLU A 202 -20.23 2.35 -7.00
C GLU A 202 -19.42 2.02 -5.73
N MET A 203 -18.28 1.35 -5.84
CA MET A 203 -17.40 1.03 -4.71
C MET A 203 -16.51 2.20 -4.27
N VAL A 204 -16.37 3.24 -5.09
CA VAL A 204 -15.64 4.47 -4.71
C VAL A 204 -16.43 5.30 -3.70
N LYS A 205 -17.75 5.17 -3.72
CA LYS A 205 -18.65 5.99 -2.90
C LYS A 205 -18.94 5.30 -1.57
N ALA A 206 -18.80 6.06 -0.48
CA ALA A 206 -19.23 5.59 0.82
C ALA A 206 -20.74 5.73 0.99
N HIS A 207 -21.41 4.63 1.35
CA HIS A 207 -22.85 4.63 1.68
C HIS A 207 -23.03 4.91 3.17
N TYR A 208 -23.36 6.15 3.51
CA TYR A 208 -23.57 6.54 4.89
C TYR A 208 -24.96 6.15 5.39
N ARG A 209 -25.01 5.62 6.61
CA ARG A 209 -26.27 5.37 7.31
C ARG A 209 -26.94 6.70 7.67
N ALA A 210 -28.22 6.85 7.35
CA ALA A 210 -29.00 8.01 7.78
C ALA A 210 -28.94 8.22 9.32
N PRO A 211 -28.86 9.48 9.80
CA PRO A 211 -28.94 10.74 9.05
C PRO A 211 -27.56 11.27 8.53
N TRP A 212 -26.50 10.48 8.64
CA TRP A 212 -25.14 10.90 8.33
C TRP A 212 -24.92 11.03 6.84
N LYS A 213 -24.27 12.09 6.43
CA LYS A 213 -23.82 12.36 5.05
C LYS A 213 -22.55 13.19 5.07
N LEU A 214 -21.74 13.10 4.02
CA LEU A 214 -20.61 14.02 3.87
C LEU A 214 -21.10 15.46 3.74
N PRO A 215 -20.39 16.44 4.32
CA PRO A 215 -20.63 17.84 4.04
C PRO A 215 -20.49 18.10 2.53
N ASN A 216 -21.33 18.99 1.98
CA ASN A 216 -21.07 19.53 0.66
C ASN A 216 -19.87 20.48 0.80
N VAL A 217 -18.75 20.12 0.19
CA VAL A 217 -17.54 20.94 0.11
C VAL A 217 -17.53 21.67 -1.23
#